data_e698547bd1a1917eadd9e9963b147bb7
#
_entry.id   e698547bd1a1917eadd9e9963b147bb7
#
_cell.length_a   1.000
_cell.length_b   1.000
_cell.length_c   1.000
_cell.angle_alpha   90.00
_cell.angle_beta   90.00
_cell.angle_gamma   90.00
#
_symmetry.space_group_name_H-M   'P 1'
#
loop_
_entity.id
_entity.type
_entity.pdbx_description
1 polymer ?
#
loop_
_entity_poly.entity_id
_entity_poly.type
_entity_poly.pdbx_seq_one_letter_code
_entity_poly.pdbx_strand_id
1 'polypeptide(L)'
;MCIRDRLLFSFLIGVIHLFAGLGAQFYQLARQGLWKDAIFDVVFWYMLVGGGILYLLSMQMFADMVSLGFTLPAAVGTAGAIAAGIGAVGIVLTAGRESRSPFKRLLKGLYGLYGVSSYLSDILSYSRLLALGLATGVIASVFNQMGAMLGNSPAGVAVFVFAFLVGHTLNLGINVLGAYVHTNRLQFVEFFGKFFEGGSRKFNPFSAKTKYFKITEEK
;
A
#
# COMPACT_ATOMS: atom_id res chain seq x y z
N MET A 1 -8.58 11.04 19.49
CA MET A 1 -8.72 10.16 18.30
C MET A 1 -8.36 8.74 18.71
N CYS A 2 -9.31 7.81 18.68
CA CYS A 2 -9.06 6.43 19.07
C CYS A 2 -8.04 5.75 18.13
N ILE A 3 -7.30 4.77 18.65
CA ILE A 3 -6.35 3.95 17.87
C ILE A 3 -7.06 3.36 16.64
N ARG A 4 -8.30 2.93 16.84
CA ARG A 4 -9.18 2.38 15.81
C ARG A 4 -9.44 3.35 14.67
N ASP A 5 -9.75 4.62 14.97
CA ASP A 5 -10.05 5.61 13.94
C ASP A 5 -8.84 5.87 13.04
N ARG A 6 -7.65 5.87 13.62
CA ARG A 6 -6.38 5.98 12.87
C ARG A 6 -6.12 4.75 12.00
N LEU A 7 -6.48 3.55 12.47
CA LEU A 7 -6.38 2.32 11.70
C LEU A 7 -7.30 2.36 10.48
N LEU A 8 -8.56 2.72 10.69
CA LEU A 8 -9.54 2.86 9.61
C LEU A 8 -9.10 3.88 8.58
N PHE A 9 -8.60 5.02 9.03
CA PHE A 9 -8.11 6.06 8.14
C PHE A 9 -6.89 5.59 7.32
N SER A 10 -5.97 4.84 7.92
CA SER A 10 -4.82 4.29 7.19
C SER A 10 -5.23 3.25 6.15
N PHE A 11 -6.21 2.40 6.45
CA PHE A 11 -6.76 1.45 5.48
C PHE A 11 -7.53 2.14 4.36
N LEU A 12 -8.31 3.19 4.67
CA LEU A 12 -9.00 3.97 3.67
C LEU A 12 -8.03 4.59 2.65
N ILE A 13 -6.93 5.19 3.14
CA ILE A 13 -5.86 5.70 2.28
C ILE A 13 -5.27 4.56 1.44
N GLY A 14 -5.04 3.40 2.03
CA GLY A 14 -4.53 2.21 1.33
C GLY A 14 -5.42 1.79 0.19
N VAL A 15 -6.73 1.71 0.42
CA VAL A 15 -7.71 1.38 -0.62
C VAL A 15 -7.71 2.41 -1.74
N ILE A 16 -7.77 3.71 -1.41
CA ILE A 16 -7.75 4.79 -2.41
C ILE A 16 -6.46 4.71 -3.26
N HIS A 17 -5.32 4.51 -2.63
CA HIS A 17 -4.03 4.46 -3.30
C HIS A 17 -3.90 3.23 -4.21
N LEU A 18 -4.41 2.07 -3.77
CA LEU A 18 -4.47 0.86 -4.56
C LEU A 18 -5.35 1.03 -5.81
N PHE A 19 -6.55 1.60 -5.63
CA PHE A 19 -7.43 1.88 -6.76
C PHE A 19 -6.83 2.92 -7.72
N ALA A 20 -6.13 3.92 -7.22
CA ALA A 20 -5.40 4.87 -8.06
C ALA A 20 -4.29 4.18 -8.87
N GLY A 21 -3.54 3.23 -8.26
CA GLY A 21 -2.53 2.43 -8.95
C GLY A 21 -3.11 1.57 -10.07
N LEU A 22 -4.21 0.87 -9.82
CA LEU A 22 -4.94 0.13 -10.84
C LEU A 22 -5.48 1.04 -11.96
N GLY A 23 -5.94 2.25 -11.61
CA GLY A 23 -6.37 3.26 -12.59
C GLY A 23 -5.22 3.74 -13.48
N ALA A 24 -4.03 3.92 -12.92
CA ALA A 24 -2.83 4.25 -13.68
C ALA A 24 -2.45 3.12 -14.66
N GLN A 25 -2.55 1.86 -14.22
CA GLN A 25 -2.35 0.69 -15.07
C GLN A 25 -3.37 0.64 -16.22
N PHE A 26 -4.64 0.87 -15.92
CA PHE A 26 -5.68 0.94 -16.95
C PHE A 26 -5.39 2.01 -17.99
N TYR A 27 -5.04 3.22 -17.54
CA TYR A 27 -4.71 4.33 -18.44
C TYR A 27 -3.50 4.00 -19.33
N GLN A 28 -2.48 3.36 -18.78
CA GLN A 28 -1.27 2.97 -19.51
C GLN A 28 -1.58 1.95 -20.61
N LEU A 29 -2.36 0.90 -20.29
CA LEU A 29 -2.78 -0.11 -21.27
C LEU A 29 -3.71 0.46 -22.34
N ALA A 30 -4.64 1.34 -21.95
CA ALA A 30 -5.54 2.00 -22.88
C ALA A 30 -4.77 2.90 -23.86
N ARG A 31 -3.74 3.64 -23.38
CA ARG A 31 -2.89 4.47 -24.22
C ARG A 31 -2.04 3.67 -25.21
N GLN A 32 -1.67 2.44 -24.84
CA GLN A 32 -0.96 1.50 -25.73
C GLN A 32 -1.90 0.84 -26.76
N GLY A 33 -3.20 1.09 -26.71
CA GLY A 33 -4.20 0.49 -27.60
C GLY A 33 -4.60 -0.94 -27.23
N LEU A 34 -4.13 -1.46 -26.09
CA LEU A 34 -4.40 -2.81 -25.61
C LEU A 34 -5.68 -2.87 -24.77
N TRP A 35 -6.80 -2.45 -25.33
CA TRP A 35 -8.09 -2.35 -24.61
C TRP A 35 -8.58 -3.69 -24.04
N LYS A 36 -8.30 -4.80 -24.74
CA LYS A 36 -8.68 -6.14 -24.26
C LYS A 36 -7.94 -6.50 -22.98
N ASP A 37 -6.66 -6.20 -22.93
CA ASP A 37 -5.80 -6.46 -21.77
C ASP A 37 -6.17 -5.53 -20.61
N ALA A 38 -6.46 -4.26 -20.90
CA ALA A 38 -6.95 -3.31 -19.90
C ALA A 38 -8.24 -3.80 -19.21
N ILE A 39 -9.20 -4.38 -19.96
CA ILE A 39 -10.43 -4.91 -19.38
C ILE A 39 -10.16 -6.19 -18.59
N PHE A 40 -9.41 -7.12 -19.14
CA PHE A 40 -9.20 -8.42 -18.52
C PHE A 40 -8.28 -8.38 -17.30
N ASP A 41 -7.25 -7.54 -17.35
CA ASP A 41 -6.23 -7.50 -16.31
C ASP A 41 -6.47 -6.39 -15.26
N VAL A 42 -7.39 -5.44 -15.52
CA VAL A 42 -7.66 -4.35 -14.57
C VAL A 42 -9.12 -4.32 -14.11
N VAL A 43 -10.10 -4.33 -15.04
CA VAL A 43 -11.51 -4.16 -14.68
C VAL A 43 -12.00 -5.33 -13.81
N PHE A 44 -11.61 -6.57 -14.11
CA PHE A 44 -11.97 -7.71 -13.26
C PHE A 44 -11.37 -7.63 -11.87
N TRP A 45 -10.17 -7.07 -11.74
CA TRP A 45 -9.58 -6.82 -10.43
C TRP A 45 -10.31 -5.71 -9.66
N TYR A 46 -10.74 -4.64 -10.34
CA TYR A 46 -11.59 -3.62 -9.73
C TYR A 46 -12.91 -4.22 -9.21
N MET A 47 -13.55 -5.07 -10.02
CA MET A 47 -14.80 -5.73 -9.62
C MET A 47 -14.59 -6.69 -8.45
N LEU A 48 -13.50 -7.46 -8.46
CA LEU A 48 -13.21 -8.42 -7.40
C LEU A 48 -12.87 -7.73 -6.08
N VAL A 49 -11.90 -6.82 -6.09
CA VAL A 49 -11.43 -6.13 -4.87
C VAL A 49 -12.49 -5.14 -4.38
N GLY A 50 -13.03 -4.32 -5.27
CA GLY A 50 -14.06 -3.33 -4.92
C GLY A 50 -15.36 -3.98 -4.45
N GLY A 51 -15.83 -5.01 -5.17
CA GLY A 51 -16.99 -5.80 -4.78
C GLY A 51 -16.79 -6.51 -3.44
N GLY A 52 -15.61 -7.08 -3.21
CA GLY A 52 -15.24 -7.71 -1.95
C GLY A 52 -15.26 -6.72 -0.76
N ILE A 53 -14.71 -5.52 -0.93
CA ILE A 53 -14.75 -4.46 0.09
C ILE A 53 -16.20 -4.04 0.39
N LEU A 54 -17.03 -3.81 -0.63
CA LEU A 54 -18.43 -3.45 -0.43
C LEU A 54 -19.21 -4.56 0.29
N TYR A 55 -18.96 -5.80 -0.04
CA TYR A 55 -19.55 -6.95 0.64
C TYR A 55 -19.15 -7.02 2.11
N LEU A 56 -17.86 -6.88 2.42
CA LEU A 56 -17.36 -6.86 3.80
C LEU A 56 -17.97 -5.73 4.62
N LEU A 57 -18.08 -4.52 4.04
CA LEU A 57 -18.69 -3.36 4.72
C LEU A 57 -20.20 -3.50 4.95
N SER A 58 -20.87 -4.39 4.20
CA SER A 58 -22.29 -4.72 4.40
C SER A 58 -22.52 -5.81 5.46
N MET A 59 -21.48 -6.58 5.82
CA MET A 59 -21.60 -7.60 6.88
C MET A 59 -21.60 -6.95 8.26
N GLN A 60 -22.67 -7.14 9.03
CA GLN A 60 -22.78 -6.62 10.40
C GLN A 60 -21.63 -7.10 11.29
N MET A 61 -21.27 -8.39 11.19
CA MET A 61 -20.16 -8.95 11.97
C MET A 61 -18.83 -8.21 11.72
N PHE A 62 -18.55 -7.81 10.49
CA PHE A 62 -17.36 -7.02 10.16
C PHE A 62 -17.49 -5.57 10.66
N ALA A 63 -18.65 -4.96 10.48
CA ALA A 63 -18.94 -3.61 10.96
C ALA A 63 -18.84 -3.53 12.50
N ASP A 64 -19.32 -4.53 13.22
CA ASP A 64 -19.22 -4.62 14.68
C ASP A 64 -17.78 -4.85 15.14
N MET A 65 -17.04 -5.75 14.47
CA MET A 65 -15.64 -6.03 14.76
C MET A 65 -14.77 -4.77 14.60
N VAL A 66 -15.02 -4.02 13.55
CA VAL A 66 -14.31 -2.76 13.25
C VAL A 66 -14.99 -1.57 13.93
N SER A 67 -16.20 -1.75 14.49
CA SER A 67 -17.05 -0.73 15.15
C SER A 67 -17.25 0.51 14.27
N LEU A 68 -17.62 0.30 13.02
CA LEU A 68 -17.79 1.37 12.01
C LEU A 68 -18.96 2.32 12.32
N GLY A 69 -19.85 2.00 13.23
CA GLY A 69 -21.00 2.83 13.58
C GLY A 69 -22.07 2.97 12.48
N PHE A 70 -21.83 2.43 11.30
CA PHE A 70 -22.79 2.33 10.21
C PHE A 70 -22.57 1.03 9.42
N THR A 71 -23.65 0.49 8.89
CA THR A 71 -23.62 -0.65 7.97
C THR A 71 -24.22 -0.22 6.63
N LEU A 72 -23.66 -0.71 5.53
CA LEU A 72 -24.23 -0.50 4.22
C LEU A 72 -25.51 -1.33 4.05
N PRO A 73 -26.51 -0.83 3.30
CA PRO A 73 -27.73 -1.59 2.99
C PRO A 73 -27.39 -2.96 2.39
N ALA A 74 -28.15 -3.99 2.76
CA ALA A 74 -27.96 -5.35 2.26
C ALA A 74 -27.96 -5.43 0.72
N ALA A 75 -28.72 -4.56 0.06
CA ALA A 75 -28.73 -4.47 -1.41
C ALA A 75 -27.36 -4.11 -2.00
N VAL A 76 -26.59 -3.23 -1.33
CA VAL A 76 -25.23 -2.86 -1.77
C VAL A 76 -24.28 -4.03 -1.54
N GLY A 77 -24.44 -4.76 -0.43
CA GLY A 77 -23.65 -5.96 -0.14
C GLY A 77 -23.87 -7.07 -1.16
N THR A 78 -25.11 -7.34 -1.52
CA THR A 78 -25.45 -8.36 -2.55
C THR A 78 -24.93 -7.96 -3.93
N ALA A 79 -25.06 -6.69 -4.30
CA ALA A 79 -24.47 -6.17 -5.54
C ALA A 79 -22.93 -6.28 -5.53
N GLY A 80 -22.27 -5.98 -4.40
CA GLY A 80 -20.85 -6.17 -4.21
C GLY A 80 -20.41 -7.64 -4.35
N ALA A 81 -21.16 -8.58 -3.75
CA ALA A 81 -20.88 -10.00 -3.85
C ALA A 81 -21.02 -10.52 -5.30
N ILE A 82 -22.05 -10.08 -6.02
CA ILE A 82 -22.26 -10.43 -7.44
C ILE A 82 -21.09 -9.86 -8.27
N ALA A 83 -20.71 -8.60 -8.06
CA ALA A 83 -19.59 -7.99 -8.78
C ALA A 83 -18.26 -8.73 -8.49
N ALA A 84 -17.99 -9.08 -7.23
CA ALA A 84 -16.83 -9.87 -6.85
C ALA A 84 -16.83 -11.26 -7.49
N GLY A 85 -17.99 -11.93 -7.52
CA GLY A 85 -18.16 -13.22 -8.19
C GLY A 85 -17.88 -13.16 -9.69
N ILE A 86 -18.43 -12.17 -10.39
CA ILE A 86 -18.16 -11.93 -11.81
C ILE A 86 -16.68 -11.64 -12.04
N GLY A 87 -16.06 -10.82 -11.20
CA GLY A 87 -14.62 -10.53 -11.25
C GLY A 87 -13.77 -11.77 -11.06
N ALA A 88 -14.10 -12.62 -10.07
CA ALA A 88 -13.38 -13.87 -9.81
C ALA A 88 -13.46 -14.84 -11.00
N VAL A 89 -14.68 -15.08 -11.53
CA VAL A 89 -14.89 -15.94 -12.70
C VAL A 89 -14.18 -15.35 -13.92
N GLY A 90 -14.27 -14.02 -14.11
CA GLY A 90 -13.56 -13.32 -15.18
C GLY A 90 -12.05 -13.56 -15.12
N ILE A 91 -11.41 -13.42 -13.95
CA ILE A 91 -9.98 -13.66 -13.76
C ILE A 91 -9.63 -15.12 -14.06
N VAL A 92 -10.39 -16.08 -13.54
CA VAL A 92 -10.14 -17.52 -13.79
C VAL A 92 -10.20 -17.85 -15.28
N LEU A 93 -11.13 -17.28 -16.02
CA LEU A 93 -11.29 -17.51 -17.45
C LEU A 93 -10.24 -16.81 -18.31
N THR A 94 -9.77 -15.62 -17.87
CA THR A 94 -8.90 -14.78 -18.69
C THR A 94 -7.40 -14.91 -18.38
N ALA A 95 -7.02 -15.19 -17.12
CA ALA A 95 -5.62 -15.33 -16.72
C ALA A 95 -4.86 -16.45 -17.46
N GLY A 96 -5.57 -17.44 -17.97
CA GLY A 96 -5.00 -18.56 -18.73
C GLY A 96 -5.05 -18.43 -20.25
N ARG A 97 -5.41 -17.26 -20.81
CA ARG A 97 -5.66 -17.07 -22.26
C ARG A 97 -4.47 -17.40 -23.17
N GLU A 98 -3.25 -17.28 -22.68
CA GLU A 98 -2.02 -17.61 -23.42
C GLU A 98 -1.75 -19.13 -23.52
N SER A 99 -2.41 -19.94 -22.72
CA SER A 99 -2.16 -21.38 -22.66
C SER A 99 -3.08 -22.15 -23.62
N ARG A 100 -2.50 -23.01 -24.48
CA ARG A 100 -3.25 -23.86 -25.41
C ARG A 100 -4.00 -25.01 -24.74
N SER A 101 -3.61 -25.46 -23.55
CA SER A 101 -4.23 -26.58 -22.84
C SER A 101 -5.31 -26.08 -21.89
N PRO A 102 -6.56 -26.62 -21.93
CA PRO A 102 -7.65 -26.17 -21.06
C PRO A 102 -7.34 -26.41 -19.57
N PHE A 103 -6.66 -27.51 -19.23
CA PHE A 103 -6.27 -27.80 -17.86
C PHE A 103 -5.23 -26.81 -17.33
N LYS A 104 -4.21 -26.45 -18.13
CA LYS A 104 -3.23 -25.42 -17.77
C LYS A 104 -3.87 -24.05 -17.66
N ARG A 105 -4.90 -23.77 -18.45
CA ARG A 105 -5.66 -22.52 -18.40
C ARG A 105 -6.39 -22.37 -17.07
N LEU A 106 -7.05 -23.43 -16.61
CA LEU A 106 -7.75 -23.44 -15.32
C LEU A 106 -6.78 -23.29 -14.15
N LEU A 107 -5.64 -24.02 -14.19
CA LEU A 107 -4.61 -23.89 -13.14
C LEU A 107 -4.02 -22.48 -13.06
N LYS A 108 -3.69 -21.87 -14.20
CA LYS A 108 -3.22 -20.48 -14.25
C LYS A 108 -4.27 -19.49 -13.75
N GLY A 109 -5.55 -19.74 -14.04
CA GLY A 109 -6.66 -18.92 -13.54
C GLY A 109 -6.81 -19.00 -12.02
N LEU A 110 -6.74 -20.21 -11.45
CA LEU A 110 -6.73 -20.40 -9.99
C LEU A 110 -5.51 -19.73 -9.33
N TYR A 111 -4.35 -19.85 -9.95
CA TYR A 111 -3.15 -19.15 -9.48
C TYR A 111 -3.31 -17.62 -9.59
N GLY A 112 -3.94 -17.13 -10.66
CA GLY A 112 -4.30 -15.72 -10.79
C GLY A 112 -5.18 -15.23 -9.64
N LEU A 113 -6.19 -16.02 -9.25
CA LEU A 113 -7.05 -15.70 -8.12
C LEU A 113 -6.29 -15.61 -6.78
N TYR A 114 -5.23 -16.40 -6.60
CA TYR A 114 -4.34 -16.27 -5.44
C TYR A 114 -3.72 -14.86 -5.33
N GLY A 115 -3.60 -14.13 -6.44
CA GLY A 115 -3.18 -12.73 -6.46
C GLY A 115 -4.03 -11.80 -5.57
N VAL A 116 -5.27 -12.18 -5.21
CA VAL A 116 -6.10 -11.46 -4.21
C VAL A 116 -5.35 -11.31 -2.88
N SER A 117 -4.59 -12.32 -2.49
CA SER A 117 -3.76 -12.28 -1.29
C SER A 117 -2.73 -11.14 -1.32
N SER A 118 -2.16 -10.86 -2.50
CA SER A 118 -1.24 -9.72 -2.67
C SER A 118 -1.94 -8.38 -2.45
N TYR A 119 -3.14 -8.19 -3.00
CA TYR A 119 -3.90 -6.95 -2.80
C TYR A 119 -4.30 -6.75 -1.34
N LEU A 120 -4.70 -7.84 -0.66
CA LEU A 120 -5.00 -7.79 0.78
C LEU A 120 -3.74 -7.43 1.58
N SER A 121 -2.61 -8.04 1.27
CA SER A 121 -1.32 -7.74 1.88
C SER A 121 -0.91 -6.28 1.67
N ASP A 122 -1.14 -5.73 0.48
CA ASP A 122 -0.85 -4.34 0.17
C ASP A 122 -1.70 -3.40 1.06
N ILE A 123 -3.01 -3.66 1.19
CA ILE A 123 -3.89 -2.88 2.08
C ILE A 123 -3.41 -2.98 3.54
N LEU A 124 -3.08 -4.18 4.01
CA LEU A 124 -2.58 -4.40 5.37
C LEU A 124 -1.24 -3.68 5.62
N SER A 125 -0.41 -3.51 4.58
CA SER A 125 0.86 -2.77 4.69
C SER A 125 0.68 -1.33 5.12
N TYR A 126 -0.50 -0.72 4.89
CA TYR A 126 -0.82 0.64 5.35
C TYR A 126 -1.03 0.73 6.87
N SER A 127 -1.21 -0.38 7.59
CA SER A 127 -1.20 -0.40 9.06
C SER A 127 0.11 0.12 9.66
N ARG A 128 1.17 0.14 8.87
CA ARG A 128 2.49 0.71 9.24
C ARG A 128 2.42 2.20 9.52
N LEU A 129 1.52 2.93 8.86
CA LEU A 129 1.27 4.34 9.15
C LEU A 129 0.67 4.53 10.55
N LEU A 130 -0.23 3.61 10.95
CA LEU A 130 -0.75 3.58 12.32
C LEU A 130 0.36 3.31 13.33
N ALA A 131 1.21 2.30 13.08
CA ALA A 131 2.30 1.93 13.98
C ALA A 131 3.25 3.11 14.21
N LEU A 132 3.61 3.86 13.16
CA LEU A 132 4.44 5.05 13.26
C LEU A 132 3.77 6.14 14.11
N GLY A 133 2.49 6.42 13.88
CA GLY A 133 1.75 7.41 14.66
C GLY A 133 1.56 7.03 16.13
N LEU A 134 1.41 5.73 16.44
CA LEU A 134 1.36 5.23 17.81
C LEU A 134 2.71 5.36 18.50
N ALA A 135 3.78 4.93 17.84
CA ALA A 135 5.13 5.01 18.39
C ALA A 135 5.48 6.45 18.79
N THR A 136 5.17 7.43 17.92
CA THR A 136 5.36 8.86 18.21
C THR A 136 4.66 9.28 19.50
N GLY A 137 3.39 8.93 19.64
CA GLY A 137 2.59 9.31 20.80
C GLY A 137 3.05 8.64 22.09
N VAL A 138 3.41 7.35 22.03
CA VAL A 138 3.91 6.61 23.20
C VAL A 138 5.26 7.15 23.65
N ILE A 139 6.20 7.38 22.74
CA ILE A 139 7.53 7.92 23.07
C ILE A 139 7.38 9.30 23.71
N ALA A 140 6.57 10.18 23.13
CA ALA A 140 6.32 11.51 23.69
C ALA A 140 5.70 11.43 25.10
N SER A 141 4.73 10.54 25.32
CA SER A 141 4.09 10.35 26.61
C SER A 141 5.07 9.83 27.65
N VAL A 142 5.94 8.89 27.31
CA VAL A 142 6.96 8.34 28.21
C VAL A 142 7.94 9.43 28.66
N PHE A 143 8.46 10.23 27.73
CA PHE A 143 9.36 11.33 28.09
C PHE A 143 8.69 12.37 29.01
N ASN A 144 7.44 12.71 28.74
CA ASN A 144 6.68 13.62 29.59
C ASN A 144 6.43 13.05 30.99
N GLN A 145 6.09 11.76 31.10
CA GLN A 145 5.88 11.09 32.38
C GLN A 145 7.17 10.97 33.18
N MET A 146 8.27 10.58 32.55
CA MET A 146 9.58 10.50 33.21
C MET A 146 10.00 11.87 33.77
N GLY A 147 9.79 12.93 32.99
CA GLY A 147 10.09 14.28 33.45
C GLY A 147 9.21 14.72 34.63
N ALA A 148 7.91 14.38 34.60
CA ALA A 148 6.97 14.74 35.68
C ALA A 148 7.25 14.01 37.01
N MET A 149 7.90 12.85 36.99
CA MET A 149 8.26 12.10 38.20
C MET A 149 9.34 12.77 39.07
N LEU A 150 10.10 13.67 38.52
CA LEU A 150 11.23 14.36 39.22
C LEU A 150 10.79 15.44 40.20
N GLY A 151 9.49 15.74 40.27
CA GLY A 151 8.91 16.70 41.24
C GLY A 151 9.21 18.17 40.92
N ASN A 152 8.66 19.06 41.78
CA ASN A 152 8.74 20.52 41.58
C ASN A 152 9.97 21.18 42.22
N SER A 153 11.04 20.44 42.51
CA SER A 153 12.28 21.06 43.00
C SER A 153 12.98 21.79 41.84
N PRO A 154 13.76 22.87 42.14
CA PRO A 154 14.49 23.62 41.08
C PRO A 154 15.38 22.70 40.22
N ALA A 155 16.03 21.71 40.84
CA ALA A 155 16.82 20.70 40.16
C ALA A 155 15.94 19.77 39.29
N GLY A 156 14.77 19.36 39.79
CA GLY A 156 13.82 18.55 39.04
C GLY A 156 13.31 19.26 37.79
N VAL A 157 13.00 20.55 37.87
CA VAL A 157 12.59 21.35 36.71
C VAL A 157 13.70 21.47 35.66
N ALA A 158 14.95 21.65 36.06
CA ALA A 158 16.08 21.72 35.13
C ALA A 158 16.27 20.39 34.38
N VAL A 159 16.18 19.24 35.07
CA VAL A 159 16.26 17.91 34.47
C VAL A 159 15.06 17.65 33.57
N PHE A 160 13.84 18.09 33.98
CA PHE A 160 12.66 17.99 33.13
C PHE A 160 12.83 18.71 31.81
N VAL A 161 13.28 19.97 31.82
CA VAL A 161 13.49 20.76 30.59
C VAL A 161 14.52 20.10 29.69
N PHE A 162 15.62 19.61 30.26
CA PHE A 162 16.64 18.89 29.50
C PHE A 162 16.08 17.61 28.85
N ALA A 163 15.43 16.76 29.64
CA ALA A 163 14.82 15.53 29.16
C ALA A 163 13.72 15.78 28.07
N PHE A 164 12.93 16.84 28.27
CA PHE A 164 11.94 17.29 27.30
C PHE A 164 12.60 17.69 25.96
N LEU A 165 13.58 18.54 25.97
CA LEU A 165 14.25 18.99 24.75
C LEU A 165 14.93 17.84 24.02
N VAL A 166 15.72 17.04 24.72
CA VAL A 166 16.43 15.89 24.13
C VAL A 166 15.43 14.83 23.64
N GLY A 167 14.46 14.47 24.48
CA GLY A 167 13.49 13.44 24.17
C GLY A 167 12.60 13.79 22.98
N HIS A 168 12.07 15.00 22.92
CA HIS A 168 11.25 15.44 21.78
C HIS A 168 12.07 15.65 20.50
N THR A 169 13.29 16.11 20.58
CA THR A 169 14.17 16.23 19.40
C THR A 169 14.51 14.86 18.83
N LEU A 170 14.86 13.89 19.67
CA LEU A 170 15.09 12.50 19.23
C LEU A 170 13.82 11.88 18.66
N ASN A 171 12.68 12.06 19.32
CA ASN A 171 11.40 11.58 18.83
C ASN A 171 11.07 12.15 17.44
N LEU A 172 11.28 13.45 17.24
CA LEU A 172 11.10 14.09 15.93
C LEU A 172 12.03 13.47 14.88
N GLY A 173 13.32 13.31 15.18
CA GLY A 173 14.31 12.73 14.26
C GLY A 173 13.94 11.31 13.85
N ILE A 174 13.60 10.44 14.79
CA ILE A 174 13.20 9.05 14.54
C ILE A 174 11.93 9.00 13.68
N ASN A 175 10.96 9.87 13.97
CA ASN A 175 9.69 9.88 13.24
C ASN A 175 9.83 10.42 11.82
N VAL A 176 10.62 11.45 11.60
CA VAL A 176 10.91 11.99 10.25
C VAL A 176 11.59 10.91 9.40
N LEU A 177 12.61 10.25 9.96
CA LEU A 177 13.29 9.15 9.27
C LEU A 177 12.34 7.98 9.00
N GLY A 178 11.56 7.57 9.99
CA GLY A 178 10.55 6.51 9.85
C GLY A 178 9.49 6.84 8.81
N ALA A 179 8.97 8.07 8.82
CA ALA A 179 8.01 8.53 7.82
C ALA A 179 8.59 8.44 6.41
N TYR A 180 9.81 8.92 6.21
CA TYR A 180 10.50 8.88 4.93
C TYR A 180 10.66 7.44 4.42
N VAL A 181 11.22 6.54 5.24
CA VAL A 181 11.47 5.14 4.85
C VAL A 181 10.18 4.38 4.56
N HIS A 182 9.18 4.52 5.43
CA HIS A 182 7.92 3.80 5.28
C HIS A 182 7.07 4.33 4.12
N THR A 183 7.04 5.64 3.91
CA THR A 183 6.33 6.23 2.76
C THR A 183 6.98 5.84 1.44
N ASN A 184 8.31 5.89 1.35
CA ASN A 184 9.01 5.42 0.16
C ASN A 184 8.70 3.96 -0.15
N ARG A 185 8.69 3.09 0.86
CA ARG A 185 8.34 1.69 0.65
C ARG A 185 6.90 1.53 0.13
N LEU A 186 5.93 2.20 0.74
CA LEU A 186 4.54 2.16 0.29
C LEU A 186 4.41 2.66 -1.17
N GLN A 187 5.15 3.72 -1.50
CA GLN A 187 5.13 4.28 -2.86
C GLN A 187 5.76 3.34 -3.88
N PHE A 188 6.96 2.81 -3.60
CA PHE A 188 7.70 2.04 -4.59
C PHE A 188 7.24 0.58 -4.69
N VAL A 189 6.83 -0.04 -3.60
CA VAL A 189 6.46 -1.46 -3.60
C VAL A 189 4.97 -1.63 -3.89
N GLU A 190 4.11 -0.95 -3.12
CA GLU A 190 2.68 -1.16 -3.20
C GLU A 190 2.03 -0.38 -4.36
N PHE A 191 2.49 0.84 -4.65
CA PHE A 191 1.89 1.66 -5.71
C PHE A 191 2.55 1.43 -7.07
N PHE A 192 3.85 1.70 -7.21
CA PHE A 192 4.53 1.54 -8.49
C PHE A 192 4.56 0.09 -8.97
N GLY A 193 4.64 -0.88 -8.05
CA GLY A 193 4.59 -2.31 -8.37
C GLY A 193 3.33 -2.76 -9.12
N LYS A 194 2.27 -1.92 -9.16
CA LYS A 194 1.03 -2.26 -9.88
C LYS A 194 1.08 -1.95 -11.38
N PHE A 195 1.83 -0.96 -11.79
CA PHE A 195 1.83 -0.50 -13.20
C PHE A 195 3.22 -0.26 -13.78
N PHE A 196 4.27 -0.24 -12.95
CA PHE A 196 5.62 0.00 -13.40
C PHE A 196 6.35 -1.31 -13.65
N GLU A 197 6.58 -1.66 -14.90
CA GLU A 197 7.46 -2.75 -15.29
C GLU A 197 8.87 -2.19 -15.52
N GLY A 198 9.79 -2.54 -14.63
CA GLY A 198 11.20 -2.21 -14.79
C GLY A 198 11.79 -3.05 -15.93
N GLY A 199 12.69 -2.51 -16.69
CA GLY A 199 13.33 -3.28 -17.78
C GLY A 199 14.10 -2.43 -18.77
N SER A 200 14.14 -1.11 -18.59
CA SER A 200 14.95 -0.24 -19.44
C SER A 200 16.43 -0.56 -19.22
N ARG A 201 17.15 -0.84 -20.30
CA ARG A 201 18.61 -0.93 -20.28
C ARG A 201 19.20 0.46 -20.09
N LYS A 202 20.24 0.56 -19.26
CA LYS A 202 21.01 1.80 -19.16
C LYS A 202 21.43 2.23 -20.57
N PHE A 203 21.11 3.46 -20.93
CA PHE A 203 21.65 4.05 -22.14
C PHE A 203 23.18 4.12 -22.01
N ASN A 204 23.87 3.28 -22.76
CA ASN A 204 25.31 3.34 -22.92
C ASN A 204 25.57 4.06 -24.24
N PRO A 205 25.91 5.35 -24.23
CA PRO A 205 26.30 6.04 -25.45
C PRO A 205 27.56 5.36 -26.00
N PHE A 206 27.65 5.32 -27.31
CA PHE A 206 28.84 4.82 -28.00
C PHE A 206 30.01 5.74 -27.62
N SER A 207 30.76 5.34 -26.58
CA SER A 207 31.90 6.12 -26.11
C SER A 207 33.14 5.23 -26.16
N ALA A 208 34.24 5.80 -26.61
CA ALA A 208 35.55 5.15 -26.67
C ALA A 208 36.19 4.95 -25.30
N LYS A 209 35.41 4.54 -24.28
CA LYS A 209 35.93 4.13 -22.96
C LYS A 209 36.59 2.77 -23.06
N THR A 210 37.87 2.78 -23.30
CA THR A 210 38.68 1.57 -23.33
C THR A 210 39.12 1.20 -21.93
N LYS A 211 39.15 -0.10 -21.62
CA LYS A 211 39.51 -0.64 -20.29
C LYS A 211 41.01 -0.59 -20.01
N TYR A 212 41.83 -0.66 -21.07
CA TYR A 212 43.28 -0.84 -20.95
C TYR A 212 44.13 0.24 -21.60
N PHE A 213 43.56 1.13 -22.41
CA PHE A 213 44.28 2.25 -23.05
C PHE A 213 43.41 3.49 -23.16
N LYS A 214 44.02 4.66 -23.13
CA LYS A 214 43.33 5.96 -23.38
C LYS A 214 43.58 6.35 -24.83
N ILE A 215 42.50 6.65 -25.52
CA ILE A 215 42.59 7.29 -26.86
C ILE A 215 42.81 8.78 -26.57
N THR A 216 43.97 9.29 -26.93
CA THR A 216 44.28 10.73 -26.97
C THR A 216 44.14 11.19 -28.40
N GLU A 217 43.27 12.15 -28.65
CA GLU A 217 43.28 12.86 -29.97
C GLU A 217 44.50 13.77 -29.98
N GLU A 218 45.43 13.50 -30.90
CA GLU A 218 46.45 14.48 -31.26
C GLU A 218 45.76 15.64 -32.02
N LYS A 219 45.98 16.85 -31.47
CA LYS A 219 45.49 18.08 -32.04
C LYS A 219 46.40 18.53 -33.19
#